data_82cf40a3e4b5685400799338c582d7c7
#
_entry.id   82cf40a3e4b5685400799338c582d7c7
#
_cell.length_a   1.000
_cell.length_b   1.000
_cell.length_c   1.000
_cell.angle_alpha   90.00
_cell.angle_beta   90.00
_cell.angle_gamma   90.00
#
_symmetry.space_group_name_H-M   'P 1'
#
loop_
_entity.id
_entity.type
_entity.pdbx_description
1 polymer ?
#
loop_
_entity_poly.entity_id
_entity_poly.type
_entity_poly.pdbx_seq_one_letter_code
_entity_poly.pdbx_strand_id
1 'polypeptide(L)'
;MSTDANKAVMQRYSDEAWTAKILDRFDELMDASKAPEEKVFAESFWHAFPDLRIVAEEMIAEGNAVVSRLTLTGTHLGDYQGTAATGKHFTIGAFALHRIVDGRIVRDGHYNQLDWLGLHRQLGLIPE
;
A
#
# COMPACT_ATOMS: atom_id res chain seq x y z
N MET A 1 19.85 -2.83 -11.92
CA MET A 1 19.44 -3.99 -11.15
C MET A 1 18.48 -4.84 -11.96
N SER A 2 18.41 -6.11 -11.66
CA SER A 2 17.53 -7.04 -12.38
C SER A 2 16.05 -6.79 -12.04
N THR A 3 15.18 -7.26 -12.92
CA THR A 3 13.73 -7.21 -12.66
C THR A 3 13.35 -8.05 -11.44
N ASP A 4 14.04 -9.17 -11.20
CA ASP A 4 13.82 -9.99 -10.00
C ASP A 4 14.21 -9.24 -8.72
N ALA A 5 15.34 -8.51 -8.74
CA ALA A 5 15.76 -7.70 -7.60
C ALA A 5 14.74 -6.57 -7.33
N ASN A 6 14.21 -5.96 -8.39
CA ASN A 6 13.21 -4.91 -8.26
C ASN A 6 11.88 -5.44 -7.72
N LYS A 7 11.45 -6.63 -8.15
CA LYS A 7 10.28 -7.30 -7.58
C LYS A 7 10.48 -7.60 -6.09
N ALA A 8 11.69 -8.00 -5.71
CA ALA A 8 12.00 -8.28 -4.30
C ALA A 8 11.86 -7.03 -3.43
N VAL A 9 12.26 -5.86 -3.93
CA VAL A 9 12.04 -4.58 -3.23
C VAL A 9 10.55 -4.35 -2.99
N MET A 10 9.73 -4.55 -4.01
CA MET A 10 8.29 -4.36 -3.89
C MET A 10 7.63 -5.38 -2.96
N GLN A 11 8.13 -6.62 -2.95
CA GLN A 11 7.64 -7.64 -2.03
C GLN A 11 7.91 -7.25 -0.58
N ARG A 12 9.11 -6.75 -0.29
CA ARG A 12 9.47 -6.26 1.03
C ARG A 12 8.63 -5.04 1.42
N TYR A 13 8.35 -4.16 0.46
CA TYR A 13 7.53 -2.98 0.69
C TYR A 13 6.12 -3.38 1.16
N SER A 14 5.49 -4.33 0.48
CA SER A 14 4.15 -4.82 0.87
C SER A 14 4.16 -5.57 2.19
N ASP A 15 5.13 -6.47 2.38
CA ASP A 15 5.15 -7.39 3.53
C ASP A 15 5.69 -6.74 4.80
N GLU A 16 6.78 -5.97 4.69
CA GLU A 16 7.48 -5.43 5.85
C GLU A 16 7.04 -4.02 6.20
N ALA A 17 6.98 -3.13 5.21
CA ALA A 17 6.60 -1.74 5.48
C ALA A 17 5.11 -1.63 5.81
N TRP A 18 4.25 -2.17 4.96
CA TRP A 18 2.81 -2.01 5.09
C TRP A 18 2.15 -3.03 6.00
N THR A 19 2.37 -4.31 5.81
CA THR A 19 1.68 -5.38 6.56
C THR A 19 2.28 -5.57 7.94
N ALA A 20 3.60 -5.70 8.03
CA ALA A 20 4.28 -5.81 9.33
C ALA A 20 4.41 -4.48 10.06
N LYS A 21 4.11 -3.36 9.40
CA LYS A 21 4.10 -2.01 9.97
C LYS A 21 5.44 -1.58 10.52
N ILE A 22 6.51 -1.89 9.82
CA ILE A 22 7.87 -1.50 10.19
C ILE A 22 8.19 -0.17 9.52
N LEU A 23 8.05 0.93 10.23
CA LEU A 23 8.22 2.29 9.68
C LEU A 23 9.60 2.51 9.04
N ASP A 24 10.64 1.94 9.63
CA ASP A 24 12.02 2.08 9.10
C ASP A 24 12.16 1.52 7.70
N ARG A 25 11.30 0.60 7.28
CA ARG A 25 11.33 0.02 5.93
C ARG A 25 10.96 1.04 4.86
N PHE A 26 10.11 2.02 5.19
CA PHE A 26 9.83 3.12 4.25
C PHE A 26 11.12 3.90 3.94
N ASP A 27 11.92 4.19 4.95
CA ASP A 27 13.20 4.89 4.76
C ASP A 27 14.21 4.06 3.98
N GLU A 28 14.24 2.76 4.24
CA GLU A 28 15.18 1.82 3.59
C GLU A 28 14.82 1.59 2.12
N LEU A 29 13.53 1.43 1.82
CA LEU A 29 13.06 0.98 0.51
C LEU A 29 12.64 2.12 -0.42
N MET A 30 12.54 3.34 0.06
CA MET A 30 12.03 4.48 -0.72
C MET A 30 13.03 5.63 -0.79
N ASP A 31 12.84 6.47 -1.80
CA ASP A 31 13.52 7.76 -1.92
C ASP A 31 13.24 8.58 -0.65
N ALA A 32 14.30 9.17 -0.09
CA ALA A 32 14.19 9.98 1.11
C ALA A 32 13.23 11.16 0.99
N SER A 33 13.00 11.65 -0.23
CA SER A 33 12.05 12.75 -0.48
C SER A 33 10.60 12.30 -0.36
N LYS A 34 10.31 11.00 -0.54
CA LYS A 34 8.97 10.45 -0.53
C LYS A 34 8.59 9.74 0.77
N ALA A 35 9.56 9.12 1.43
CA ALA A 35 9.31 8.31 2.61
C ALA A 35 8.52 9.02 3.72
N PRO A 36 8.78 10.30 4.06
CA PRO A 36 8.01 10.98 5.10
C PRO A 36 6.51 11.06 4.81
N GLU A 37 6.13 11.36 3.57
CA GLU A 37 4.72 11.43 3.15
C GLU A 37 4.05 10.06 3.27
N GLU A 38 4.74 9.02 2.82
CA GLU A 38 4.21 7.66 2.87
C GLU A 38 4.01 7.19 4.30
N LYS A 39 4.92 7.53 5.20
CA LYS A 39 4.77 7.18 6.62
C LYS A 39 3.52 7.82 7.22
N VAL A 40 3.28 9.09 6.95
CA VAL A 40 2.09 9.80 7.44
C VAL A 40 0.83 9.13 6.92
N PHE A 41 0.79 8.82 5.62
CA PHE A 41 -0.34 8.15 5.01
C PHE A 41 -0.55 6.76 5.61
N ALA A 42 0.53 5.98 5.76
CA ALA A 42 0.46 4.64 6.33
C ALA A 42 -0.06 4.65 7.76
N GLU A 43 0.44 5.57 8.59
CA GLU A 43 -0.01 5.67 9.98
C GLU A 43 -1.50 6.01 10.08
N SER A 44 -2.00 6.89 9.22
CA SER A 44 -3.43 7.22 9.20
C SER A 44 -4.27 6.02 8.77
N PHE A 45 -3.79 5.24 7.82
CA PHE A 45 -4.48 4.05 7.33
C PHE A 45 -4.48 2.94 8.39
N TRP A 46 -3.36 2.73 9.08
CA TRP A 46 -3.27 1.76 10.17
C TRP A 46 -4.12 2.16 11.38
N HIS A 47 -4.28 3.47 11.62
CA HIS A 47 -5.17 3.95 12.68
C HIS A 47 -6.61 3.53 12.39
N ALA A 48 -7.06 3.69 11.15
CA ALA A 48 -8.40 3.29 10.73
C ALA A 48 -8.55 1.77 10.66
N PHE A 49 -7.50 1.09 10.17
CA PHE A 49 -7.49 -0.36 9.92
C PHE A 49 -6.25 -1.00 10.56
N PRO A 50 -6.26 -1.23 11.89
CA PRO A 50 -5.07 -1.75 12.59
C PRO A 50 -4.61 -3.12 12.12
N ASP A 51 -5.51 -3.91 11.54
CA ASP A 51 -5.23 -5.24 11.00
C ASP A 51 -5.01 -5.21 9.49
N LEU A 52 -4.72 -4.05 8.91
CA LEU A 52 -4.48 -3.92 7.46
C LEU A 52 -3.43 -4.91 7.00
N ARG A 53 -3.76 -5.62 5.93
CA ARG A 53 -2.85 -6.54 5.27
C ARG A 53 -2.87 -6.26 3.77
N ILE A 54 -1.69 -6.16 3.18
CA ILE A 54 -1.51 -5.99 1.75
C ILE A 54 -0.76 -7.20 1.22
N VAL A 55 -1.38 -7.92 0.29
CA VAL A 55 -0.78 -9.09 -0.35
C VAL A 55 -0.54 -8.77 -1.82
N ALA A 56 0.70 -8.93 -2.27
CA ALA A 56 1.03 -8.82 -3.69
C ALA A 56 0.73 -10.18 -4.34
N GLU A 57 -0.37 -10.23 -5.07
CA GLU A 57 -0.83 -11.46 -5.73
C GLU A 57 0.00 -11.76 -6.97
N GLU A 58 0.44 -10.72 -7.66
CA GLU A 58 1.15 -10.85 -8.92
C GLU A 58 2.00 -9.61 -9.15
N MET A 59 3.20 -9.79 -9.69
CA MET A 59 4.07 -8.68 -10.09
C MET A 59 4.58 -8.91 -11.50
N ILE A 60 4.59 -7.84 -12.28
CA ILE A 60 5.17 -7.83 -13.63
C ILE A 60 6.21 -6.71 -13.65
N ALA A 61 7.41 -7.01 -14.12
CA ALA A 61 8.50 -6.05 -14.14
C ALA A 61 9.17 -5.99 -15.50
N GLU A 62 9.49 -4.76 -15.92
CA GLU A 62 10.26 -4.49 -17.13
C GLU A 62 11.10 -3.24 -16.90
N GLY A 63 12.40 -3.30 -17.22
CA GLY A 63 13.30 -2.20 -16.93
C GLY A 63 13.30 -1.90 -15.44
N ASN A 64 13.11 -0.63 -15.06
CA ASN A 64 13.02 -0.23 -13.66
C ASN A 64 11.58 -0.19 -13.12
N ALA A 65 10.60 -0.61 -13.92
CA ALA A 65 9.19 -0.57 -13.57
C ALA A 65 8.72 -1.90 -12.98
N VAL A 66 7.92 -1.83 -11.91
CA VAL A 66 7.21 -2.98 -11.35
C VAL A 66 5.75 -2.64 -11.23
N VAL A 67 4.88 -3.46 -11.81
CA VAL A 67 3.43 -3.38 -11.61
C VAL A 67 3.03 -4.50 -10.67
N SER A 68 2.30 -4.16 -9.62
CA SER A 68 1.81 -5.11 -8.62
C SER A 68 0.29 -5.14 -8.64
N ARG A 69 -0.28 -6.35 -8.65
CA ARG A 69 -1.70 -6.56 -8.39
C ARG A 69 -1.82 -6.96 -6.92
N LEU A 70 -2.57 -6.18 -6.16
CA LEU A 70 -2.62 -6.25 -4.70
C LEU A 70 -4.02 -6.60 -4.21
N THR A 71 -4.07 -7.29 -3.07
CA THR A 71 -5.30 -7.44 -2.29
C THR A 71 -5.08 -6.80 -0.93
N LEU A 72 -5.99 -5.91 -0.55
CA LEU A 72 -5.97 -5.26 0.75
C LEU A 72 -7.16 -5.74 1.57
N THR A 73 -6.90 -6.10 2.83
CA THR A 73 -7.94 -6.47 3.78
C THR A 73 -7.74 -5.72 5.08
N GLY A 74 -8.82 -5.47 5.78
CA GLY A 74 -8.77 -4.81 7.08
C GLY A 74 -10.14 -4.71 7.71
N THR A 75 -10.17 -4.26 8.97
CA THR A 75 -11.38 -4.03 9.73
C THR A 75 -11.39 -2.59 10.23
N HIS A 76 -12.51 -1.90 10.06
CA HIS A 76 -12.66 -0.50 10.42
C HIS A 76 -12.81 -0.36 11.94
N LEU A 77 -11.68 -0.22 12.62
CA LEU A 77 -11.61 -0.16 14.09
C LEU A 77 -11.19 1.20 14.65
N GLY A 78 -10.86 2.15 13.78
CA GLY A 78 -10.54 3.52 14.15
C GLY A 78 -11.13 4.51 13.17
N ASP A 79 -11.05 5.80 13.48
CA ASP A 79 -11.56 6.85 12.60
C ASP A 79 -10.99 6.74 11.19
N TYR A 80 -11.87 6.85 10.20
CA TYR A 80 -11.51 6.89 8.80
C TYR A 80 -12.20 8.10 8.16
N GLN A 81 -11.40 9.11 7.75
CA GLN A 81 -11.92 10.32 7.08
C GLN A 81 -13.09 10.97 7.85
N GLY A 82 -12.97 11.07 9.18
CA GLY A 82 -13.99 11.65 10.03
C GLY A 82 -15.14 10.73 10.39
N THR A 83 -15.14 9.49 9.92
CA THR A 83 -16.17 8.50 10.26
C THR A 83 -15.66 7.59 11.37
N ALA A 84 -16.44 7.49 12.45
CA ALA A 84 -16.12 6.62 13.56
C ALA A 84 -16.12 5.15 13.15
N ALA A 85 -15.38 4.33 13.88
CA ALA A 85 -15.25 2.89 13.61
C ALA A 85 -16.59 2.20 13.47
N THR A 86 -16.77 1.47 12.35
CA THR A 86 -18.00 0.70 12.09
C THR A 86 -17.87 -0.77 12.48
N GLY A 87 -16.65 -1.25 12.71
CA GLY A 87 -16.38 -2.67 12.95
C GLY A 87 -16.49 -3.53 11.68
N LYS A 88 -16.74 -2.93 10.53
CA LYS A 88 -16.94 -3.68 9.28
C LYS A 88 -15.61 -4.05 8.65
N HIS A 89 -15.57 -5.23 8.07
CA HIS A 89 -14.41 -5.76 7.36
C HIS A 89 -14.50 -5.43 5.88
N PHE A 90 -13.33 -5.26 5.22
CA PHE A 90 -13.29 -5.04 3.79
C PHE A 90 -12.23 -5.91 3.12
N THR A 91 -12.44 -6.19 1.83
CA THR A 91 -11.47 -6.80 0.93
C THR A 91 -11.56 -6.05 -0.39
N ILE A 92 -10.47 -5.44 -0.82
CA ILE A 92 -10.43 -4.71 -2.09
C ILE A 92 -9.20 -5.09 -2.90
N GLY A 93 -9.29 -4.87 -4.21
CA GLY A 93 -8.15 -4.99 -5.12
C GLY A 93 -7.49 -3.65 -5.37
N ALA A 94 -6.25 -3.69 -5.83
CA ALA A 94 -5.50 -2.51 -6.22
C ALA A 94 -4.44 -2.86 -7.25
N PHE A 95 -4.05 -1.87 -8.06
CA PHE A 95 -2.87 -1.92 -8.91
C PHE A 95 -1.92 -0.81 -8.52
N ALA A 96 -0.63 -1.08 -8.56
CA ALA A 96 0.39 -0.08 -8.30
C ALA A 96 1.52 -0.22 -9.31
N LEU A 97 1.97 0.91 -9.86
CA LEU A 97 3.16 1.00 -10.68
C LEU A 97 4.21 1.77 -9.89
N HIS A 98 5.38 1.19 -9.73
CA HIS A 98 6.51 1.85 -9.07
C HIS A 98 7.74 1.75 -9.94
N ARG A 99 8.63 2.76 -9.82
CA ARG A 99 9.95 2.77 -10.44
C ARG A 99 10.97 2.51 -9.34
N ILE A 100 11.90 1.60 -9.62
CA ILE A 100 12.96 1.23 -8.67
C ILE A 100 14.30 1.61 -9.28
N VAL A 101 15.06 2.45 -8.59
CA VAL A 101 16.42 2.87 -9.02
C VAL A 101 17.37 2.60 -7.87
N ASP A 102 18.44 1.87 -8.15
CA ASP A 102 19.46 1.51 -7.15
C ASP A 102 18.86 0.88 -5.89
N GLY A 103 17.85 0.01 -6.07
CA GLY A 103 17.22 -0.73 -4.98
C GLY A 103 16.22 0.07 -4.17
N ARG A 104 15.83 1.27 -4.62
CA ARG A 104 14.88 2.12 -3.90
C ARG A 104 13.73 2.57 -4.79
N ILE A 105 12.55 2.65 -4.20
CA ILE A 105 11.36 3.17 -4.86
C ILE A 105 11.53 4.69 -4.99
N VAL A 106 11.48 5.20 -6.22
CA VAL A 106 11.65 6.63 -6.48
C VAL A 106 10.29 7.33 -6.56
N ARG A 107 10.31 8.65 -6.32
CA ARG A 107 9.08 9.46 -6.30
C ARG A 107 8.38 9.51 -7.67
N ASP A 108 9.15 9.70 -8.73
CA ASP A 108 8.59 9.93 -10.06
C ASP A 108 8.17 8.63 -10.74
N GLY A 109 7.12 8.71 -11.58
CA GLY A 109 6.64 7.56 -12.35
C GLY A 109 5.91 6.51 -11.51
N HIS A 110 5.44 6.91 -10.34
CA HIS A 110 4.66 6.07 -9.44
C HIS A 110 3.17 6.34 -9.65
N TYR A 111 2.39 5.28 -9.63
CA TYR A 111 0.94 5.39 -9.74
C TYR A 111 0.28 4.22 -8.99
N ASN A 112 -0.76 4.49 -8.24
CA ASN A 112 -1.55 3.41 -7.68
C ASN A 112 -3.04 3.71 -7.81
N GLN A 113 -3.83 2.64 -7.94
CA GLN A 113 -5.27 2.69 -8.10
C GLN A 113 -5.89 1.64 -7.18
N LEU A 114 -6.53 2.10 -6.12
CA LEU A 114 -7.29 1.26 -5.20
C LEU A 114 -8.77 1.32 -5.55
N ASP A 115 -9.49 0.26 -5.21
CA ASP A 115 -10.95 0.23 -5.33
C ASP A 115 -11.58 1.02 -4.16
N TRP A 116 -11.44 2.34 -4.21
CA TRP A 116 -11.97 3.22 -3.16
C TRP A 116 -13.49 3.10 -3.04
N LEU A 117 -14.19 2.96 -4.16
CA LEU A 117 -15.64 2.81 -4.18
C LEU A 117 -16.06 1.53 -3.45
N GLY A 118 -15.38 0.41 -3.73
CA GLY A 118 -15.62 -0.86 -3.05
C GLY A 118 -15.35 -0.77 -1.56
N LEU A 119 -14.26 -0.09 -1.17
CA LEU A 119 -13.94 0.14 0.25
C LEU A 119 -15.09 0.89 0.94
N HIS A 120 -15.49 2.02 0.38
CA HIS A 120 -16.53 2.86 0.98
C HIS A 120 -17.88 2.15 1.06
N ARG A 121 -18.22 1.34 0.05
CA ARG A 121 -19.44 0.52 0.09
C ARG A 121 -19.40 -0.52 1.19
N GLN A 122 -18.29 -1.24 1.31
CA GLN A 122 -18.13 -2.29 2.31
C GLN A 122 -18.15 -1.73 3.72
N LEU A 123 -17.67 -0.51 3.94
CA LEU A 123 -17.74 0.16 5.23
C LEU A 123 -19.10 0.81 5.48
N GLY A 124 -19.99 0.83 4.49
CA GLY A 124 -21.32 1.43 4.63
C GLY A 124 -21.31 2.96 4.59
N LEU A 125 -20.28 3.57 3.98
CA LEU A 125 -20.14 5.02 3.91
C LEU A 125 -20.90 5.64 2.75
N ILE A 126 -21.29 4.83 1.77
CA ILE A 126 -22.10 5.27 0.62
C ILE A 126 -23.20 4.24 0.37
N PRO A 127 -24.32 4.65 -0.26
CA PRO A 127 -25.41 3.73 -0.62
C PRO A 127 -24.93 2.66 -1.61
N GLU A 128 -25.49 1.47 -1.50
CA GLU A 128 -25.26 0.38 -2.47
C GLU A 128 -26.04 0.58 -3.75
#